data_b1e96a387539c067366ccd7c9f01542a
#
_entry.id   b1e96a387539c067366ccd7c9f01542a
#
_cell.length_a   1.000
_cell.length_b   1.000
_cell.length_c   1.000
_cell.angle_alpha   90.00
_cell.angle_beta   90.00
_cell.angle_gamma   90.00
#
_symmetry.space_group_name_H-M   'P 1'
#
loop_
_entity.id
_entity.type
_entity.pdbx_description
1 polymer ?
#
loop_
_entity_poly.entity_id
_entity_poly.type
_entity_poly.pdbx_seq_one_letter_code
_entity_poly.pdbx_strand_id
1 'polypeptide(L)'
;MQVDTQRAVAQALGSSIASTHQLTGGSINNAFAVRLDDQREVFVKTNPGSDPRMFPTEALGLAWLNTAEAIRVPKVLAVSDSSNSSPAFLVLEFITSASPASDFAEQLGHGLAKLHASGADGYGLDHDNFIGTLAQDNAMCATWAEFYGVRRIEPQVRLAVDRGIAPTTWTQTFGSLLTRLPDLVGSEEPPARLH
;
A
#
# COMPACT_ATOMS: atom_id res chain seq x y z
N MET A 1 -17.13 -13.65 1.14
CA MET A 1 -16.87 -12.74 2.28
C MET A 1 -17.57 -13.30 3.53
N GLN A 2 -16.90 -13.27 4.68
CA GLN A 2 -17.48 -13.78 5.96
C GLN A 2 -18.67 -12.93 6.41
N VAL A 3 -19.64 -13.54 7.13
CA VAL A 3 -20.89 -12.87 7.54
C VAL A 3 -20.64 -11.65 8.44
N ASP A 4 -19.70 -11.75 9.38
CA ASP A 4 -19.39 -10.63 10.28
C ASP A 4 -18.75 -9.46 9.53
N THR A 5 -17.90 -9.75 8.54
CA THR A 5 -17.34 -8.72 7.66
C THR A 5 -18.42 -8.06 6.80
N GLN A 6 -19.38 -8.83 6.26
CA GLN A 6 -20.51 -8.27 5.52
C GLN A 6 -21.34 -7.31 6.38
N ARG A 7 -21.61 -7.69 7.61
CA ARG A 7 -22.36 -6.85 8.57
C ARG A 7 -21.60 -5.56 8.88
N ALA A 8 -20.29 -5.65 9.15
CA ALA A 8 -19.45 -4.49 9.44
C ALA A 8 -19.35 -3.52 8.24
N VAL A 9 -19.18 -4.05 7.03
CA VAL A 9 -19.17 -3.26 5.78
C VAL A 9 -20.53 -2.59 5.54
N ALA A 10 -21.65 -3.33 5.69
CA ALA A 10 -22.98 -2.77 5.53
C ALA A 10 -23.25 -1.62 6.52
N GLN A 11 -22.86 -1.80 7.78
CA GLN A 11 -22.97 -0.76 8.81
C GLN A 11 -22.13 0.47 8.47
N ALA A 12 -20.87 0.29 8.05
CA ALA A 12 -19.98 1.38 7.71
C ALA A 12 -20.46 2.19 6.49
N LEU A 13 -21.16 1.53 5.54
CA LEU A 13 -21.68 2.18 4.33
C LEU A 13 -23.12 2.68 4.47
N GLY A 14 -23.82 2.34 5.57
CA GLY A 14 -25.22 2.70 5.79
C GLY A 14 -26.18 2.06 4.79
N SER A 15 -25.84 0.90 4.20
CA SER A 15 -26.65 0.20 3.21
C SER A 15 -26.44 -1.30 3.30
N SER A 16 -27.49 -2.09 3.11
CA SER A 16 -27.39 -3.55 3.09
C SER A 16 -26.69 -4.04 1.82
N ILE A 17 -26.12 -5.25 1.90
CA ILE A 17 -25.42 -5.89 0.78
C ILE A 17 -26.42 -6.76 0.00
N ALA A 18 -26.65 -6.41 -1.26
CA ALA A 18 -27.48 -7.18 -2.18
C ALA A 18 -26.74 -8.41 -2.72
N SER A 19 -25.46 -8.27 -3.08
CA SER A 19 -24.65 -9.39 -3.58
C SER A 19 -23.17 -9.16 -3.37
N THR A 20 -22.39 -10.27 -3.36
CA THR A 20 -20.93 -10.25 -3.30
C THR A 20 -20.37 -11.18 -4.36
N HIS A 21 -19.41 -10.71 -5.12
CA HIS A 21 -18.67 -11.51 -6.09
C HIS A 21 -17.17 -11.46 -5.73
N GLN A 22 -16.56 -12.63 -5.53
CA GLN A 22 -15.12 -12.70 -5.26
C GLN A 22 -14.33 -12.42 -6.53
N LEU A 23 -13.38 -11.50 -6.44
CA LEU A 23 -12.47 -11.17 -7.51
C LEU A 23 -11.21 -12.02 -7.41
N THR A 24 -10.69 -12.42 -8.56
CA THR A 24 -9.41 -13.11 -8.67
C THR A 24 -8.28 -12.10 -8.80
N GLY A 25 -7.15 -12.35 -8.18
CA GLY A 25 -5.97 -11.48 -8.21
C GLY A 25 -5.55 -11.06 -6.81
N GLY A 26 -4.24 -10.93 -6.62
CA GLY A 26 -3.65 -10.69 -5.30
C GLY A 26 -3.46 -11.97 -4.47
N SER A 27 -2.32 -12.06 -3.78
CA SER A 27 -1.96 -13.25 -2.97
C SER A 27 -2.11 -13.02 -1.46
N ILE A 28 -2.42 -11.79 -1.03
CA ILE A 28 -2.38 -11.40 0.38
C ILE A 28 -3.78 -11.17 0.93
N ASN A 29 -4.62 -10.46 0.20
CA ASN A 29 -5.97 -10.08 0.62
C ASN A 29 -7.03 -10.74 -0.25
N ASN A 30 -8.19 -11.06 0.34
CA ASN A 30 -9.36 -11.41 -0.45
C ASN A 30 -10.01 -10.13 -0.98
N ALA A 31 -10.37 -10.13 -2.26
CA ALA A 31 -11.02 -9.01 -2.94
C ALA A 31 -12.43 -9.37 -3.39
N PHE A 32 -13.36 -8.43 -3.27
CA PHE A 32 -14.75 -8.62 -3.64
C PHE A 32 -15.30 -7.39 -4.36
N ALA A 33 -16.09 -7.61 -5.43
CA ALA A 33 -17.06 -6.65 -5.90
C ALA A 33 -18.35 -6.84 -5.07
N VAL A 34 -18.82 -5.77 -4.47
CA VAL A 34 -20.00 -5.79 -3.59
C VAL A 34 -21.02 -4.82 -4.12
N ARG A 35 -22.23 -5.33 -4.41
CA ARG A 35 -23.38 -4.51 -4.78
C ARG A 35 -24.24 -4.28 -3.56
N LEU A 36 -24.58 -3.02 -3.34
CA LEU A 36 -25.45 -2.58 -2.25
C LEU A 36 -26.90 -2.47 -2.70
N ASP A 37 -27.87 -2.50 -1.77
CA ASP A 37 -29.29 -2.36 -2.06
C ASP A 37 -29.65 -0.98 -2.67
N ASP A 38 -28.85 0.05 -2.37
CA ASP A 38 -28.96 1.39 -2.95
C ASP A 38 -28.32 1.51 -4.36
N GLN A 39 -28.00 0.39 -5.00
CA GLN A 39 -27.42 0.24 -6.32
C GLN A 39 -25.95 0.67 -6.44
N ARG A 40 -25.28 1.17 -5.39
CA ARG A 40 -23.83 1.40 -5.42
C ARG A 40 -23.10 0.08 -5.59
N GLU A 41 -22.01 0.12 -6.35
CA GLU A 41 -21.04 -0.97 -6.42
C GLU A 41 -19.72 -0.50 -5.80
N VAL A 42 -19.14 -1.31 -4.91
CA VAL A 42 -17.92 -0.99 -4.18
C VAL A 42 -16.92 -2.15 -4.25
N PHE A 43 -15.64 -1.82 -4.14
CA PHE A 43 -14.55 -2.79 -4.03
C PHE A 43 -14.22 -2.99 -2.55
N VAL A 44 -14.21 -4.24 -2.08
CA VAL A 44 -13.93 -4.57 -0.68
C VAL A 44 -12.73 -5.49 -0.60
N LYS A 45 -11.72 -5.08 0.18
CA LYS A 45 -10.59 -5.94 0.59
C LYS A 45 -10.83 -6.43 2.00
N THR A 46 -10.51 -7.71 2.24
CA THR A 46 -10.57 -8.32 3.58
C THR A 46 -9.37 -9.23 3.80
N ASN A 47 -8.91 -9.31 5.04
CA ASN A 47 -7.87 -10.26 5.42
C ASN A 47 -8.06 -10.67 6.88
N PRO A 48 -8.78 -11.78 7.13
CA PRO A 48 -8.92 -12.31 8.47
C PRO A 48 -7.55 -12.74 9.02
N GLY A 49 -7.12 -12.18 10.14
CA GLY A 49 -5.83 -12.48 10.76
C GLY A 49 -4.66 -11.60 10.31
N SER A 50 -4.91 -10.57 9.49
CA SER A 50 -3.91 -9.54 9.23
C SER A 50 -3.68 -8.64 10.46
N ASP A 51 -2.56 -7.93 10.46
CA ASP A 51 -2.35 -6.83 11.41
C ASP A 51 -3.51 -5.82 11.28
N PRO A 52 -4.19 -5.44 12.37
CA PRO A 52 -5.34 -4.56 12.31
C PRO A 52 -5.02 -3.18 11.74
N ARG A 53 -3.76 -2.76 11.73
CA ARG A 53 -3.30 -1.50 11.15
C ARG A 53 -3.17 -1.54 9.63
N MET A 54 -3.15 -2.72 9.01
CA MET A 54 -2.87 -2.88 7.57
C MET A 54 -3.80 -2.03 6.70
N PHE A 55 -5.11 -2.16 6.85
CA PHE A 55 -6.06 -1.40 6.04
C PHE A 55 -6.17 0.08 6.41
N PRO A 56 -6.14 0.47 7.71
CA PRO A 56 -6.03 1.88 8.06
C PRO A 56 -4.81 2.58 7.44
N THR A 57 -3.63 1.96 7.44
CA THR A 57 -2.44 2.56 6.81
C THR A 57 -2.52 2.57 5.29
N GLU A 58 -3.13 1.56 4.65
CA GLU A 58 -3.40 1.58 3.22
C GLU A 58 -4.36 2.74 2.85
N ALA A 59 -5.38 2.96 3.66
CA ALA A 59 -6.31 4.07 3.46
C ALA A 59 -5.61 5.44 3.55
N LEU A 60 -4.70 5.62 4.50
CA LEU A 60 -3.89 6.85 4.62
C LEU A 60 -2.99 7.03 3.39
N GLY A 61 -2.33 5.97 2.93
CA GLY A 61 -1.49 6.01 1.73
C GLY A 61 -2.28 6.39 0.47
N LEU A 62 -3.48 5.81 0.27
CA LEU A 62 -4.36 6.17 -0.85
C LEU A 62 -4.81 7.64 -0.77
N ALA A 63 -5.17 8.12 0.42
CA ALA A 63 -5.54 9.52 0.62
C ALA A 63 -4.37 10.45 0.29
N TRP A 64 -3.16 10.13 0.74
CA TRP A 64 -1.96 10.90 0.44
C TRP A 64 -1.63 10.93 -1.06
N LEU A 65 -1.70 9.79 -1.76
CA LEU A 65 -1.50 9.72 -3.20
C LEU A 65 -2.54 10.59 -3.96
N ASN A 66 -3.78 10.58 -3.50
CA ASN A 66 -4.86 11.33 -4.13
C ASN A 66 -4.64 12.86 -4.06
N THR A 67 -3.91 13.37 -3.05
CA THR A 67 -3.62 14.81 -2.94
C THR A 67 -2.70 15.34 -4.06
N ALA A 68 -2.02 14.45 -4.80
CA ALA A 68 -1.20 14.85 -5.95
C ALA A 68 -2.03 15.22 -7.18
N GLU A 69 -3.28 14.75 -7.27
CA GLU A 69 -4.17 14.95 -8.43
C GLU A 69 -3.48 14.63 -9.78
N ALA A 70 -2.60 13.62 -9.76
CA ALA A 70 -1.76 13.27 -10.89
C ALA A 70 -2.31 12.10 -11.70
N ILE A 71 -2.76 11.06 -11.00
CA ILE A 71 -3.42 9.88 -11.56
C ILE A 71 -4.66 9.57 -10.73
N ARG A 72 -5.61 8.85 -11.33
CA ARG A 72 -6.80 8.41 -10.61
C ARG A 72 -6.42 7.40 -9.53
N VAL A 73 -6.74 7.72 -8.30
CA VAL A 73 -6.63 6.83 -7.14
C VAL A 73 -8.05 6.50 -6.66
N PRO A 74 -8.37 5.22 -6.36
CA PRO A 74 -9.70 4.88 -5.88
C PRO A 74 -9.99 5.59 -4.54
N LYS A 75 -11.19 6.14 -4.40
CA LYS A 75 -11.62 6.78 -3.15
C LYS A 75 -11.80 5.74 -2.06
N VAL A 76 -11.30 6.03 -0.86
CA VAL A 76 -11.61 5.27 0.35
C VAL A 76 -13.02 5.64 0.79
N LEU A 77 -13.91 4.66 0.88
CA LEU A 77 -15.31 4.83 1.28
C LEU A 77 -15.53 4.45 2.73
N ALA A 78 -14.84 3.42 3.21
CA ALA A 78 -14.82 3.00 4.59
C ALA A 78 -13.59 2.13 4.88
N VAL A 79 -13.17 2.10 6.12
CA VAL A 79 -12.10 1.21 6.60
C VAL A 79 -12.42 0.75 8.01
N SER A 80 -12.05 -0.48 8.35
CA SER A 80 -12.15 -0.98 9.72
C SER A 80 -11.24 -0.18 10.64
N ASP A 81 -11.63 -0.06 11.90
CA ASP A 81 -10.72 0.46 12.92
C ASP A 81 -9.53 -0.49 13.14
N SER A 82 -8.51 -0.02 13.84
CA SER A 82 -7.33 -0.82 14.18
C SER A 82 -7.52 -1.70 15.42
N SER A 83 -8.77 -1.93 15.85
CA SER A 83 -9.05 -2.81 16.99
C SER A 83 -9.09 -4.28 16.56
N ASN A 84 -8.55 -5.18 17.40
CA ASN A 84 -8.60 -6.62 17.16
C ASN A 84 -10.01 -7.23 17.29
N SER A 85 -11.01 -6.44 17.69
CA SER A 85 -12.39 -6.88 17.89
C SER A 85 -13.26 -6.78 16.65
N SER A 86 -12.82 -6.06 15.62
CA SER A 86 -13.54 -5.85 14.36
C SER A 86 -12.94 -6.65 13.22
N PRO A 87 -13.74 -7.17 12.27
CA PRO A 87 -13.20 -7.75 11.04
C PRO A 87 -12.39 -6.73 10.25
N ALA A 88 -11.19 -7.10 9.82
CA ALA A 88 -10.34 -6.23 9.02
C ALA A 88 -10.88 -6.10 7.59
N PHE A 89 -11.19 -4.87 7.17
CA PHE A 89 -11.65 -4.55 5.81
C PHE A 89 -11.27 -3.14 5.37
N LEU A 90 -11.20 -2.97 4.05
CA LEU A 90 -11.09 -1.68 3.37
C LEU A 90 -12.10 -1.65 2.23
N VAL A 91 -12.90 -0.60 2.17
CA VAL A 91 -13.89 -0.36 1.11
C VAL A 91 -13.43 0.80 0.24
N LEU A 92 -13.32 0.53 -1.04
CA LEU A 92 -12.90 1.50 -2.05
C LEU A 92 -13.98 1.70 -3.11
N GLU A 93 -13.89 2.82 -3.82
CA GLU A 93 -14.59 3.02 -5.08
C GLU A 93 -14.33 1.84 -6.02
N PHE A 94 -15.38 1.31 -6.62
CA PHE A 94 -15.25 0.27 -7.65
C PHE A 94 -14.86 0.94 -8.98
N ILE A 95 -13.68 0.59 -9.49
CA ILE A 95 -13.22 1.07 -10.80
C ILE A 95 -13.43 -0.04 -11.80
N THR A 96 -14.38 0.16 -12.72
CA THR A 96 -14.65 -0.78 -13.79
C THR A 96 -13.48 -0.86 -14.76
N SER A 97 -12.99 -2.07 -14.99
CA SER A 97 -11.95 -2.31 -15.99
C SER A 97 -12.48 -2.06 -17.40
N ALA A 98 -11.65 -1.45 -18.23
CA ALA A 98 -11.94 -1.22 -19.64
C ALA A 98 -10.71 -1.59 -20.48
N SER A 99 -10.91 -1.72 -21.79
CA SER A 99 -9.78 -1.88 -22.72
C SER A 99 -8.91 -0.62 -22.68
N PRO A 100 -7.58 -0.75 -22.65
CA PRO A 100 -6.68 0.39 -22.68
C PRO A 100 -6.92 1.23 -23.94
N ALA A 101 -6.95 2.56 -23.80
CA ALA A 101 -6.91 3.47 -24.93
C ALA A 101 -5.55 3.38 -25.67
N SER A 102 -5.49 3.83 -26.91
CA SER A 102 -4.26 3.75 -27.72
C SER A 102 -3.07 4.52 -27.12
N ASP A 103 -3.34 5.55 -26.34
CA ASP A 103 -2.35 6.40 -25.65
C ASP A 103 -2.20 6.06 -24.15
N PHE A 104 -2.76 4.93 -23.70
CA PHE A 104 -2.77 4.55 -22.26
C PHE A 104 -1.37 4.56 -21.63
N ALA A 105 -0.38 3.98 -22.30
CA ALA A 105 0.98 3.90 -21.76
C ALA A 105 1.62 5.29 -21.60
N GLU A 106 1.39 6.18 -22.56
CA GLU A 106 1.86 7.56 -22.52
C GLU A 106 1.18 8.34 -21.38
N GLN A 107 -0.15 8.26 -21.28
CA GLN A 107 -0.91 8.92 -20.23
C GLN A 107 -0.51 8.40 -18.83
N LEU A 108 -0.30 7.10 -18.68
CA LEU A 108 0.17 6.52 -17.43
C LEU A 108 1.58 7.02 -17.08
N GLY A 109 2.49 7.06 -18.05
CA GLY A 109 3.85 7.57 -17.87
C GLY A 109 3.87 9.03 -17.42
N HIS A 110 3.09 9.89 -18.09
CA HIS A 110 2.94 11.30 -17.70
C HIS A 110 2.30 11.45 -16.31
N GLY A 111 1.29 10.64 -16.00
CA GLY A 111 0.64 10.65 -14.69
C GLY A 111 1.60 10.26 -13.57
N LEU A 112 2.40 9.21 -13.76
CA LEU A 112 3.41 8.77 -12.80
C LEU A 112 4.51 9.81 -12.62
N ALA A 113 5.01 10.41 -13.70
CA ALA A 113 5.99 11.49 -13.62
C ALA A 113 5.47 12.69 -12.83
N LYS A 114 4.21 13.09 -13.09
CA LYS A 114 3.54 14.15 -12.33
C LYS A 114 3.38 13.79 -10.85
N LEU A 115 3.01 12.53 -10.55
CA LEU A 115 2.89 12.04 -9.17
C LEU A 115 4.23 12.15 -8.43
N HIS A 116 5.31 11.66 -9.03
CA HIS A 116 6.64 11.74 -8.44
C HIS A 116 7.10 13.19 -8.25
N ALA A 117 6.88 14.04 -9.24
CA ALA A 117 7.24 15.46 -9.20
C ALA A 117 6.40 16.27 -8.19
N SER A 118 5.28 15.77 -7.69
CA SER A 118 4.50 16.44 -6.63
C SER A 118 5.20 16.47 -5.28
N GLY A 119 6.34 15.75 -5.16
CA GLY A 119 7.23 15.82 -4.02
C GLY A 119 6.71 15.15 -2.75
N ALA A 120 7.58 15.13 -1.75
CA ALA A 120 7.32 14.67 -0.39
C ALA A 120 8.14 15.55 0.59
N ASP A 121 7.78 15.50 1.88
CA ASP A 121 8.42 16.33 2.92
C ASP A 121 9.85 15.85 3.25
N GLY A 122 10.20 14.63 2.86
CA GLY A 122 11.49 14.02 3.11
C GLY A 122 11.55 12.57 2.61
N TYR A 123 12.65 11.90 2.92
CA TYR A 123 12.83 10.48 2.61
C TYR A 123 12.23 9.63 3.73
N GLY A 124 10.95 9.31 3.60
CA GLY A 124 10.16 8.60 4.58
C GLY A 124 8.66 8.84 4.40
N LEU A 125 7.89 8.56 5.43
CA LEU A 125 6.46 8.85 5.50
C LEU A 125 6.11 9.15 6.95
N ASP A 126 5.04 9.90 7.19
CA ASP A 126 4.57 10.27 8.53
C ASP A 126 3.98 9.09 9.34
N HIS A 127 3.82 7.94 8.71
CA HIS A 127 3.35 6.71 9.35
C HIS A 127 4.02 5.47 8.75
N ASP A 128 4.11 4.41 9.56
CA ASP A 128 4.54 3.10 9.10
C ASP A 128 3.46 2.45 8.25
N ASN A 129 3.87 1.56 7.32
CA ASN A 129 2.96 0.82 6.46
C ASN A 129 3.39 -0.64 6.31
N PHE A 130 2.92 -1.30 5.26
CA PHE A 130 3.22 -2.70 5.00
C PHE A 130 3.65 -2.93 3.56
N ILE A 131 4.63 -3.81 3.36
CA ILE A 131 4.89 -4.45 2.08
C ILE A 131 4.43 -5.91 2.17
N GLY A 132 3.33 -6.20 1.50
CA GLY A 132 2.68 -7.48 1.71
C GLY A 132 2.16 -7.63 3.14
N THR A 133 2.69 -8.59 3.89
CA THR A 133 2.39 -8.79 5.31
C THR A 133 3.49 -8.29 6.25
N LEU A 134 4.57 -7.71 5.70
CA LEU A 134 5.72 -7.24 6.47
C LEU A 134 5.55 -5.77 6.80
N ALA A 135 5.67 -5.42 8.06
CA ALA A 135 5.70 -4.03 8.51
C ALA A 135 6.94 -3.31 7.97
N GLN A 136 6.75 -2.08 7.52
CA GLN A 136 7.81 -1.18 7.06
C GLN A 136 7.86 0.05 7.96
N ASP A 137 9.02 0.27 8.55
CA ASP A 137 9.37 1.53 9.23
C ASP A 137 9.60 2.61 8.17
N ASN A 138 8.90 3.72 8.31
CA ASN A 138 8.95 4.87 7.40
C ASN A 138 9.49 6.12 8.08
N ALA A 139 10.13 6.00 9.25
CA ALA A 139 10.73 7.16 9.91
C ALA A 139 11.64 7.93 8.95
N MET A 140 11.48 9.25 8.93
CA MET A 140 12.20 10.16 8.05
C MET A 140 13.71 10.04 8.22
N CYS A 141 14.42 10.08 7.10
CA CYS A 141 15.87 10.11 7.01
C CYS A 141 16.32 11.39 6.29
N ALA A 142 17.59 11.77 6.53
CA ALA A 142 18.16 12.97 5.92
C ALA A 142 18.44 12.79 4.42
N THR A 143 18.76 11.56 3.99
CA THR A 143 19.14 11.23 2.62
C THR A 143 18.36 10.01 2.11
N TRP A 144 18.21 9.90 0.79
CA TRP A 144 17.61 8.70 0.18
C TRP A 144 18.44 7.45 0.47
N ALA A 145 19.76 7.56 0.41
CA ALA A 145 20.67 6.44 0.66
C ALA A 145 20.50 5.90 2.09
N GLU A 146 20.38 6.78 3.09
CA GLU A 146 20.09 6.39 4.46
C GLU A 146 18.72 5.69 4.57
N PHE A 147 17.66 6.30 4.05
CA PHE A 147 16.31 5.74 4.09
C PHE A 147 16.27 4.35 3.45
N TYR A 148 16.77 4.24 2.21
CA TYR A 148 16.74 2.97 1.49
C TYR A 148 17.61 1.90 2.14
N GLY A 149 18.79 2.29 2.64
CA GLY A 149 19.68 1.40 3.35
C GLY A 149 19.09 0.89 4.65
N VAL A 150 18.78 1.81 5.56
CA VAL A 150 18.41 1.48 6.95
C VAL A 150 16.95 1.03 7.08
N ARG A 151 16.04 1.59 6.26
CA ARG A 151 14.59 1.30 6.38
C ARG A 151 14.09 0.26 5.38
N ARG A 152 14.88 -0.09 4.35
CA ARG A 152 14.46 -1.05 3.32
C ARG A 152 15.38 -2.26 3.21
N ILE A 153 16.67 -2.06 2.94
CA ILE A 153 17.60 -3.18 2.72
C ILE A 153 17.90 -3.91 4.03
N GLU A 154 18.40 -3.20 5.03
CA GLU A 154 18.89 -3.82 6.27
C GLU A 154 17.84 -4.66 6.99
N PRO A 155 16.58 -4.20 7.19
CA PRO A 155 15.55 -5.00 7.86
C PRO A 155 15.21 -6.28 7.09
N GLN A 156 15.18 -6.23 5.74
CA GLN A 156 14.87 -7.40 4.92
C GLN A 156 16.00 -8.43 4.94
N VAL A 157 17.25 -7.98 4.88
CA VAL A 157 18.41 -8.87 5.00
C VAL A 157 18.43 -9.54 6.36
N ARG A 158 18.24 -8.78 7.43
CA ARG A 158 18.15 -9.29 8.80
C ARG A 158 17.05 -10.34 8.93
N LEU A 159 15.84 -10.01 8.46
CA LEU A 159 14.70 -10.92 8.49
C LEU A 159 14.96 -12.22 7.70
N ALA A 160 15.60 -12.14 6.55
CA ALA A 160 15.94 -13.30 5.74
C ALA A 160 16.97 -14.19 6.43
N VAL A 161 17.96 -13.61 7.08
CA VAL A 161 18.99 -14.35 7.87
C VAL A 161 18.36 -15.00 9.10
N ASP A 162 17.56 -14.25 9.88
CA ASP A 162 16.92 -14.72 11.10
C ASP A 162 15.94 -15.88 10.84
N ARG A 163 15.32 -15.89 9.67
CA ARG A 163 14.44 -16.97 9.20
C ARG A 163 15.17 -18.13 8.53
N GLY A 164 16.48 -18.08 8.42
CA GLY A 164 17.29 -19.11 7.74
C GLY A 164 17.09 -19.17 6.23
N ILE A 165 16.49 -18.16 5.62
CA ILE A 165 16.29 -18.05 4.16
C ILE A 165 17.60 -17.64 3.47
N ALA A 166 18.44 -16.86 4.15
CA ALA A 166 19.72 -16.36 3.66
C ALA A 166 20.86 -16.74 4.62
N PRO A 167 22.08 -16.97 4.11
CA PRO A 167 23.23 -17.23 4.96
C PRO A 167 23.64 -15.97 5.74
N THR A 168 24.23 -16.16 6.93
CA THR A 168 24.71 -15.07 7.79
C THR A 168 25.72 -14.14 7.11
N THR A 169 26.44 -14.63 6.11
CA THR A 169 27.38 -13.83 5.29
C THR A 169 26.70 -12.69 4.55
N TRP A 170 25.39 -12.75 4.32
CA TRP A 170 24.64 -11.66 3.69
C TRP A 170 24.69 -10.38 4.51
N THR A 171 24.68 -10.47 5.83
CA THR A 171 24.79 -9.29 6.70
C THR A 171 26.07 -8.49 6.39
N GLN A 172 27.21 -9.19 6.21
CA GLN A 172 28.48 -8.53 5.86
C GLN A 172 28.47 -7.99 4.42
N THR A 173 27.98 -8.80 3.47
CA THR A 173 27.92 -8.41 2.05
C THR A 173 27.06 -7.17 1.85
N PHE A 174 25.84 -7.16 2.40
CA PHE A 174 24.97 -6.00 2.33
C PHE A 174 25.47 -4.83 3.16
N GLY A 175 26.12 -5.05 4.31
CA GLY A 175 26.79 -4.00 5.07
C GLY A 175 27.82 -3.24 4.22
N SER A 176 28.60 -3.96 3.42
CA SER A 176 29.57 -3.34 2.47
C SER A 176 28.85 -2.55 1.36
N LEU A 177 27.70 -3.02 0.88
CA LEU A 177 26.86 -2.27 -0.07
C LEU A 177 26.34 -0.98 0.56
N LEU A 178 25.77 -1.07 1.78
CA LEU A 178 25.20 0.07 2.49
C LEU A 178 26.22 1.19 2.74
N THR A 179 27.47 0.82 3.08
CA THR A 179 28.56 1.80 3.25
C THR A 179 28.85 2.57 1.96
N ARG A 180 28.69 1.93 0.79
CA ARG A 180 28.95 2.53 -0.52
C ARG A 180 27.71 3.15 -1.16
N LEU A 181 26.55 2.96 -0.60
CA LEU A 181 25.28 3.37 -1.20
C LEU A 181 25.25 4.89 -1.52
N PRO A 182 25.73 5.80 -0.65
CA PRO A 182 25.77 7.21 -0.97
C PRO A 182 26.57 7.53 -2.25
N ASP A 183 27.70 6.84 -2.47
CA ASP A 183 28.54 7.04 -3.66
C ASP A 183 27.91 6.44 -4.92
N LEU A 184 27.12 5.37 -4.76
CA LEU A 184 26.49 4.65 -5.88
C LEU A 184 25.26 5.38 -6.43
N VAL A 185 24.51 6.09 -5.59
CA VAL A 185 23.30 6.80 -6.01
C VAL A 185 23.56 8.15 -6.64
N GLY A 186 24.77 8.68 -6.48
CA GLY A 186 25.16 9.98 -7.05
C GLY A 186 24.53 11.18 -6.33
N SER A 187 24.28 12.27 -7.08
CA SER A 187 23.63 13.45 -6.53
C SER A 187 22.19 13.16 -6.16
N GLU A 188 21.78 13.58 -4.97
CA GLU A 188 20.41 13.40 -4.50
C GLU A 188 19.43 14.26 -5.30
N GLU A 189 18.34 13.63 -5.70
CA GLU A 189 17.16 14.31 -6.21
C GLU A 189 16.24 14.72 -5.04
N PRO A 190 15.39 15.73 -5.20
CA PRO A 190 14.38 16.06 -4.20
C PRO A 190 13.50 14.85 -3.88
N PRO A 191 13.00 14.72 -2.62
CA PRO A 191 12.12 13.62 -2.26
C PRO A 191 10.91 13.54 -3.19
N ALA A 192 10.71 12.36 -3.77
CA ALA A 192 9.60 12.09 -4.69
C ALA A 192 8.46 11.38 -3.97
N ARG A 193 7.21 11.65 -4.42
CA ARG A 193 6.05 10.91 -3.96
C ARG A 193 6.02 9.55 -4.66
N LEU A 194 6.32 8.51 -3.92
CA LEU A 194 6.30 7.12 -4.41
C LEU A 194 4.98 6.43 -4.04
N HIS A 195 4.57 5.45 -4.83
CA HIS A 195 3.33 4.66 -4.67
C HIS A 195 3.61 3.20 -4.36
#